data_f08093cf0e896dbac448131e2ea03eb1
#
_entry.id   f08093cf0e896dbac448131e2ea03eb1
#
_cell.length_a   1.000
_cell.length_b   1.000
_cell.length_c   1.000
_cell.angle_alpha   90.00
_cell.angle_beta   90.00
_cell.angle_gamma   90.00
#
_symmetry.space_group_name_H-M   'P 1'
#
loop_
_entity.id
_entity.type
_entity.pdbx_description
1 polymer ?
#
loop_
_entity_poly.entity_id
_entity_poly.type
_entity_poly.pdbx_seq_one_letter_code
_entity_poly.pdbx_strand_id
1 'polypeptide(L)'
;YLDMNLEVEGMENLPDKNDGRLYTFVSNHPLGGIDGVALGAIIGRHYDGRFRYLVNDLLMNLPGLAPVCIPINKTGSQSRNFPAMVEAGFKSDTHMLMFPAGICSRRRDGQIRDLEWKKTFITKSVETGRDVVPIHFGGQNSDFFYRLANICKAMGIKFNIAMLCLVDEMYKNVHKTFRVSI
;
A
#
# COMPACT_ATOMS: atom_id res chain seq x y z
N TYR A 1 18.96 -5.34 -3.24
CA TYR A 1 18.48 -6.39 -4.15
C TYR A 1 17.68 -5.84 -5.33
N LEU A 2 16.88 -4.78 -5.15
CA LEU A 2 16.06 -4.22 -6.22
C LEU A 2 16.73 -3.04 -6.93
N ASP A 3 17.75 -2.46 -6.35
CA ASP A 3 18.55 -1.35 -6.91
C ASP A 3 17.68 -0.31 -7.63
N MET A 4 16.67 0.19 -6.91
CA MET A 4 15.71 1.16 -7.41
C MET A 4 16.10 2.56 -6.96
N ASN A 5 15.95 3.53 -7.84
CA ASN A 5 16.08 4.93 -7.49
C ASN A 5 14.70 5.52 -7.15
N LEU A 6 14.64 6.28 -6.07
CA LEU A 6 13.44 7.03 -5.68
C LEU A 6 13.76 8.53 -5.75
N GLU A 7 13.03 9.22 -6.59
CA GLU A 7 12.99 10.68 -6.61
C GLU A 7 11.81 11.12 -5.74
N VAL A 8 12.11 11.60 -4.54
CA VAL A 8 11.08 11.99 -3.56
C VAL A 8 10.99 13.50 -3.52
N GLU A 9 9.83 14.03 -3.88
CA GLU A 9 9.49 15.44 -3.81
C GLU A 9 8.55 15.66 -2.62
N GLY A 10 8.73 16.78 -1.90
CA GLY A 10 7.85 17.14 -0.80
C GLY A 10 8.19 16.43 0.52
N MET A 11 9.43 15.95 0.70
CA MET A 11 9.85 15.40 2.00
C MET A 11 9.64 16.37 3.16
N GLU A 12 9.73 17.67 2.89
CA GLU A 12 9.45 18.75 3.83
C GLU A 12 7.98 18.86 4.24
N ASN A 13 7.07 18.24 3.48
CA ASN A 13 5.63 18.17 3.80
C ASN A 13 5.31 17.05 4.79
N LEU A 14 6.26 16.15 5.07
CA LEU A 14 6.06 15.17 6.13
C LEU A 14 5.97 15.89 7.48
N PRO A 15 4.94 15.62 8.28
CA PRO A 15 4.82 16.17 9.62
C PRO A 15 6.03 15.86 10.51
N ASP A 16 6.34 16.76 11.43
CA ASP A 16 7.43 16.56 12.40
C ASP A 16 7.14 15.31 13.26
N LYS A 17 8.09 14.40 13.30
CA LYS A 17 7.99 13.18 14.10
C LYS A 17 7.86 13.41 15.60
N ASN A 18 8.22 14.61 16.08
CA ASN A 18 8.21 15.00 17.48
C ASN A 18 7.01 15.87 17.87
N ASP A 19 6.05 16.11 17.00
CA ASP A 19 4.88 16.94 17.28
C ASP A 19 3.82 16.24 18.18
N GLY A 20 4.06 14.98 18.52
CA GLY A 20 3.18 14.20 19.40
C GLY A 20 1.90 13.70 18.72
N ARG A 21 1.71 13.95 17.43
CA ARG A 21 0.51 13.58 16.68
C ARG A 21 0.71 12.26 15.94
N LEU A 22 -0.38 11.62 15.58
CA LEU A 22 -0.40 10.42 14.78
C LEU A 22 -1.04 10.70 13.43
N TYR A 23 -0.49 10.10 12.38
CA TYR A 23 -0.88 10.35 11.00
C TYR A 23 -1.35 9.09 10.31
N THR A 24 -2.22 9.27 9.32
CA THR A 24 -2.61 8.24 8.36
C THR A 24 -2.07 8.63 6.99
N PHE A 25 -1.01 7.95 6.55
CA PHE A 25 -0.46 8.09 5.21
C PHE A 25 -1.27 7.26 4.24
N VAL A 26 -1.70 7.86 3.15
CA VAL A 26 -2.50 7.19 2.12
C VAL A 26 -1.86 7.36 0.74
N SER A 27 -1.77 6.29 -0.01
CA SER A 27 -1.18 6.34 -1.35
C SER A 27 -2.00 5.57 -2.36
N ASN A 28 -1.89 5.98 -3.63
CA ASN A 28 -2.22 5.11 -4.74
C ASN A 28 -1.31 3.87 -4.74
N HIS A 29 -1.72 2.83 -5.47
CA HIS A 29 -1.05 1.53 -5.43
C HIS A 29 -0.71 1.03 -6.85
N PRO A 30 0.19 1.71 -7.58
CA PRO A 30 0.42 1.40 -8.98
C PRO A 30 1.08 0.05 -9.22
N LEU A 31 2.00 -0.37 -8.36
CA LEU A 31 2.88 -1.52 -8.58
C LEU A 31 2.51 -2.75 -7.75
N GLY A 32 1.83 -2.57 -6.62
CA GLY A 32 1.29 -3.68 -5.82
C GLY A 32 2.29 -4.37 -4.89
N GLY A 33 3.53 -3.93 -4.85
CA GLY A 33 4.57 -4.51 -4.01
C GLY A 33 5.69 -3.52 -3.73
N ILE A 34 6.37 -3.07 -4.78
CA ILE A 34 7.49 -2.12 -4.70
C ILE A 34 7.10 -0.82 -4.00
N ASP A 35 5.97 -0.25 -4.39
CA ASP A 35 5.40 0.97 -3.79
C ASP A 35 5.18 0.82 -2.29
N GLY A 36 4.65 -0.32 -1.85
CA GLY A 36 4.49 -0.61 -0.42
C GLY A 36 5.83 -0.65 0.33
N VAL A 37 6.83 -1.34 -0.23
CA VAL A 37 8.16 -1.43 0.37
C VAL A 37 8.86 -0.08 0.39
N ALA A 38 8.80 0.67 -0.72
CA ALA A 38 9.43 1.98 -0.84
C ALA A 38 8.83 3.00 0.13
N LEU A 39 7.50 3.10 0.19
CA LEU A 39 6.83 4.01 1.12
C LEU A 39 7.04 3.59 2.58
N GLY A 40 7.04 2.28 2.86
CA GLY A 40 7.41 1.77 4.18
C GLY A 40 8.82 2.16 4.59
N ALA A 41 9.78 2.15 3.66
CA ALA A 41 11.15 2.58 3.92
C ALA A 41 11.25 4.10 4.16
N ILE A 42 10.54 4.93 3.38
CA ILE A 42 10.51 6.39 3.55
C ILE A 42 9.92 6.75 4.92
N ILE A 43 8.71 6.27 5.19
CA ILE A 43 7.98 6.58 6.43
C ILE A 43 8.70 5.97 7.63
N GLY A 44 9.17 4.72 7.50
CA GLY A 44 9.88 4.04 8.57
C GLY A 44 11.18 4.75 8.98
N ARG A 45 11.94 5.28 8.02
CA ARG A 45 13.15 6.07 8.33
C ARG A 45 12.82 7.40 8.98
N HIS A 46 11.77 8.08 8.51
CA HIS A 46 11.38 9.38 9.04
C HIS A 46 10.82 9.28 10.48
N TYR A 47 10.02 8.25 10.77
CA TYR A 47 9.35 8.05 12.05
C TYR A 47 9.95 6.94 12.92
N ASP A 48 11.22 6.61 12.72
CA ASP A 48 11.99 5.64 13.53
C ASP A 48 11.28 4.27 13.66
N GLY A 49 10.64 3.82 12.58
CA GLY A 49 9.89 2.56 12.54
C GLY A 49 8.51 2.59 13.19
N ARG A 50 8.06 3.74 13.71
CA ARG A 50 6.76 3.89 14.40
C ARG A 50 5.59 3.96 13.43
N PHE A 51 5.47 2.99 12.54
CA PHE A 51 4.32 2.91 11.64
C PHE A 51 3.86 1.47 11.46
N ARG A 52 2.63 1.31 11.02
CA ARG A 52 2.05 0.04 10.59
C ARG A 52 1.26 0.22 9.32
N TYR A 53 1.17 -0.83 8.51
CA TYR A 53 0.35 -0.79 7.32
C TYR A 53 -0.51 -2.04 7.15
N LEU A 54 -1.68 -1.81 6.57
CA LEU A 54 -2.66 -2.84 6.26
C LEU A 54 -2.23 -3.55 4.98
N VAL A 55 -1.86 -4.81 5.07
CA VAL A 55 -1.34 -5.60 3.94
C VAL A 55 -2.07 -6.92 3.78
N ASN A 56 -1.98 -7.48 2.59
CA ASN A 56 -2.41 -8.86 2.37
C ASN A 56 -1.56 -9.79 3.27
N ASP A 57 -2.20 -10.80 3.86
CA ASP A 57 -1.57 -11.79 4.75
C ASP A 57 -0.37 -12.50 4.12
N LEU A 58 -0.32 -12.61 2.79
CA LEU A 58 0.81 -13.18 2.08
C LEU A 58 2.14 -12.46 2.43
N LEU A 59 2.10 -11.15 2.67
CA LEU A 59 3.27 -10.36 3.03
C LEU A 59 3.76 -10.61 4.47
N MET A 60 2.93 -11.21 5.31
CA MET A 60 3.34 -11.64 6.66
C MET A 60 4.43 -12.73 6.64
N ASN A 61 4.57 -13.43 5.52
CA ASN A 61 5.63 -14.43 5.34
C ASN A 61 7.01 -13.82 5.06
N LEU A 62 7.08 -12.49 4.91
CA LEU A 62 8.34 -11.77 4.77
C LEU A 62 8.81 -11.29 6.15
N PRO A 63 9.86 -11.92 6.75
CA PRO A 63 10.25 -11.65 8.15
C PRO A 63 10.56 -10.17 8.42
N GLY A 64 11.13 -9.47 7.44
CA GLY A 64 11.47 -8.04 7.57
C GLY A 64 10.26 -7.09 7.57
N LEU A 65 9.10 -7.53 7.08
CA LEU A 65 7.87 -6.73 7.00
C LEU A 65 6.86 -7.08 8.09
N ALA A 66 6.87 -8.32 8.55
CA ALA A 66 5.89 -8.82 9.52
C ALA A 66 5.70 -7.91 10.76
N PRO A 67 6.75 -7.33 11.38
CA PRO A 67 6.57 -6.48 12.56
C PRO A 67 5.76 -5.21 12.35
N VAL A 68 5.72 -4.69 11.13
CA VAL A 68 5.01 -3.45 10.79
C VAL A 68 3.70 -3.69 10.05
N CYS A 69 3.39 -4.96 9.73
CA CYS A 69 2.18 -5.31 8.98
C CYS A 69 1.00 -5.63 9.90
N ILE A 70 -0.18 -5.18 9.48
CA ILE A 70 -1.47 -5.64 9.99
C ILE A 70 -2.11 -6.46 8.87
N PRO A 71 -2.25 -7.80 9.02
CA PRO A 71 -2.73 -8.64 7.94
C PRO A 71 -4.21 -8.40 7.64
N ILE A 72 -4.52 -8.26 6.37
CA ILE A 72 -5.89 -8.21 5.85
C ILE A 72 -6.19 -9.56 5.22
N ASN A 73 -6.95 -10.39 5.90
CA ASN A 73 -7.45 -11.62 5.33
C ASN A 73 -8.89 -11.44 4.86
N LYS A 74 -9.13 -11.59 3.57
CA LYS A 74 -10.48 -11.48 2.98
C LYS A 74 -11.20 -12.82 2.93
N THR A 75 -10.53 -13.92 3.28
CA THR A 75 -11.05 -15.28 3.19
C THR A 75 -10.79 -16.05 4.48
N GLY A 76 -11.77 -16.85 4.89
CA GLY A 76 -11.66 -17.72 6.07
C GLY A 76 -12.08 -17.09 7.41
N SER A 77 -11.79 -17.77 8.52
CA SER A 77 -12.18 -17.37 9.88
C SER A 77 -11.57 -16.05 10.35
N GLN A 78 -10.40 -15.68 9.83
CA GLN A 78 -9.74 -14.41 10.13
C GLN A 78 -10.44 -13.20 9.52
N SER A 79 -11.28 -13.39 8.49
CA SER A 79 -12.05 -12.28 7.91
C SER A 79 -13.01 -11.63 8.91
N ARG A 80 -13.46 -12.39 9.92
CA ARG A 80 -14.33 -11.91 11.01
C ARG A 80 -13.60 -10.96 11.96
N ASN A 81 -12.30 -11.14 12.13
CA ASN A 81 -11.48 -10.33 13.05
C ASN A 81 -10.89 -9.09 12.35
N PHE A 82 -11.02 -8.98 11.03
CA PHE A 82 -10.45 -7.88 10.26
C PHE A 82 -10.86 -6.48 10.79
N PRO A 83 -12.16 -6.20 11.06
CA PRO A 83 -12.54 -4.89 11.60
C PRO A 83 -11.86 -4.58 12.94
N ALA A 84 -11.75 -5.58 13.83
CA ALA A 84 -11.09 -5.43 15.12
C ALA A 84 -9.57 -5.17 14.98
N MET A 85 -8.92 -5.80 14.02
CA MET A 85 -7.49 -5.59 13.75
C MET A 85 -7.22 -4.19 13.18
N VAL A 86 -8.07 -3.71 12.28
CA VAL A 86 -8.02 -2.33 11.77
C VAL A 86 -8.21 -1.35 12.91
N GLU A 87 -9.22 -1.58 13.73
CA GLU A 87 -9.51 -0.77 14.90
C GLU A 87 -8.33 -0.70 15.86
N ALA A 88 -7.73 -1.86 16.20
CA ALA A 88 -6.55 -1.94 17.05
C ALA A 88 -5.35 -1.20 16.44
N GLY A 89 -5.15 -1.27 15.13
CA GLY A 89 -4.11 -0.52 14.43
C GLY A 89 -4.30 0.97 14.55
N PHE A 90 -5.51 1.46 14.33
CA PHE A 90 -5.81 2.90 14.44
C PHE A 90 -5.78 3.41 15.89
N LYS A 91 -6.02 2.56 16.87
CA LYS A 91 -5.90 2.90 18.31
C LYS A 91 -4.48 2.77 18.86
N SER A 92 -3.55 2.22 18.08
CA SER A 92 -2.15 2.12 18.52
C SER A 92 -1.45 3.49 18.51
N ASP A 93 -0.29 3.53 19.12
CA ASP A 93 0.61 4.71 19.17
C ASP A 93 1.53 4.81 17.94
N THR A 94 1.17 4.17 16.83
CA THR A 94 1.95 4.15 15.59
C THR A 94 1.20 4.85 14.47
N HIS A 95 1.91 5.43 13.51
CA HIS A 95 1.32 5.94 12.28
C HIS A 95 0.74 4.81 11.43
N MET A 96 -0.22 5.14 10.58
CA MET A 96 -0.83 4.17 9.66
C MET A 96 -0.43 4.47 8.21
N LEU A 97 -0.01 3.46 7.46
CA LEU A 97 0.16 3.53 6.01
C LEU A 97 -0.90 2.66 5.34
N MET A 98 -1.62 3.22 4.38
CA MET A 98 -2.73 2.55 3.73
C MET A 98 -2.74 2.76 2.21
N PHE A 99 -3.20 1.73 1.50
CA PHE A 99 -3.55 1.79 0.09
C PHE A 99 -5.06 1.61 -0.05
N PRO A 100 -5.85 2.71 -0.09
CA PRO A 100 -7.30 2.63 0.05
C PRO A 100 -8.01 1.86 -1.08
N ALA A 101 -7.38 1.76 -2.26
CA ALA A 101 -7.88 0.93 -3.36
C ALA A 101 -7.91 -0.58 -3.01
N GLY A 102 -7.06 -1.02 -2.08
CA GLY A 102 -7.01 -2.39 -1.56
C GLY A 102 -6.41 -3.44 -2.51
N ILE A 103 -6.16 -3.09 -3.75
CA ILE A 103 -5.37 -3.84 -4.75
C ILE A 103 -4.65 -2.84 -5.63
N CYS A 104 -3.58 -3.29 -6.29
CA CYS A 104 -2.84 -2.43 -7.21
C CYS A 104 -3.69 -1.96 -8.40
N SER A 105 -3.28 -0.84 -9.00
CA SER A 105 -3.95 -0.18 -10.12
C SER A 105 -4.30 -1.14 -11.25
N ARG A 106 -5.35 -0.83 -11.98
CA ARG A 106 -5.86 -1.62 -13.11
C ARG A 106 -6.03 -0.74 -14.34
N ARG A 107 -5.89 -1.38 -15.53
CA ARG A 107 -6.20 -0.70 -16.79
C ARG A 107 -7.70 -0.80 -17.06
N ARG A 108 -8.37 0.35 -17.13
CA ARG A 108 -9.78 0.49 -17.48
C ARG A 108 -9.94 1.64 -18.47
N ASP A 109 -10.70 1.44 -19.52
CA ASP A 109 -10.97 2.46 -20.54
C ASP A 109 -9.68 3.12 -21.07
N GLY A 110 -8.65 2.30 -21.30
CA GLY A 110 -7.33 2.75 -21.78
C GLY A 110 -6.45 3.42 -20.71
N GLN A 111 -6.95 3.70 -19.54
CA GLN A 111 -6.22 4.37 -18.46
C GLN A 111 -5.82 3.40 -17.35
N ILE A 112 -4.63 3.60 -16.79
CA ILE A 112 -4.14 2.88 -15.62
C ILE A 112 -4.43 3.75 -14.40
N ARG A 113 -5.25 3.24 -13.51
CA ARG A 113 -5.64 3.93 -12.28
C ARG A 113 -6.04 2.97 -11.18
N ASP A 114 -6.03 3.46 -9.97
CA ASP A 114 -6.57 2.74 -8.83
C ASP A 114 -8.06 2.45 -8.99
N LEU A 115 -8.51 1.44 -8.29
CA LEU A 115 -9.94 1.26 -8.04
C LEU A 115 -10.45 2.39 -7.13
N GLU A 116 -11.76 2.52 -7.03
CA GLU A 116 -12.39 3.44 -6.10
C GLU A 116 -11.84 3.25 -4.68
N TRP A 117 -11.38 4.33 -4.09
CA TRP A 117 -10.80 4.34 -2.76
C TRP A 117 -11.88 4.13 -1.70
N LYS A 118 -11.64 3.17 -0.81
CA LYS A 118 -12.54 2.90 0.31
C LYS A 118 -12.43 4.00 1.35
N LYS A 119 -13.55 4.44 1.87
CA LYS A 119 -13.63 5.53 2.86
C LYS A 119 -13.09 5.17 4.24
N THR A 120 -12.69 3.93 4.48
CA THR A 120 -12.21 3.44 5.79
C THR A 120 -11.10 4.31 6.37
N PHE A 121 -10.15 4.78 5.53
CA PHE A 121 -9.06 5.62 6.02
C PHE A 121 -9.56 6.96 6.55
N ILE A 122 -10.54 7.59 5.91
CA ILE A 122 -11.14 8.85 6.39
C ILE A 122 -11.88 8.61 7.70
N THR A 123 -12.81 7.64 7.69
CA THR A 123 -13.65 7.34 8.87
C THR A 123 -12.80 7.05 10.09
N LYS A 124 -11.80 6.16 9.95
CA LYS A 124 -10.93 5.78 11.07
C LYS A 124 -9.98 6.88 11.49
N SER A 125 -9.49 7.71 10.58
CA SER A 125 -8.66 8.85 10.94
C SER A 125 -9.45 9.88 11.75
N VAL A 126 -10.68 10.19 11.33
CA VAL A 126 -11.56 11.09 12.11
C VAL A 126 -11.87 10.51 13.49
N GLU A 127 -12.24 9.23 13.57
CA GLU A 127 -12.55 8.56 14.85
C GLU A 127 -11.37 8.57 15.83
N THR A 128 -10.15 8.56 15.33
CA THR A 128 -8.92 8.47 16.16
C THR A 128 -8.11 9.75 16.19
N GLY A 129 -8.64 10.86 15.65
CA GLY A 129 -7.99 12.17 15.67
C GLY A 129 -6.68 12.24 14.89
N ARG A 130 -6.56 11.47 13.80
CA ARG A 130 -5.38 11.45 12.94
C ARG A 130 -5.58 12.32 11.72
N ASP A 131 -4.57 13.10 11.36
CA ASP A 131 -4.57 13.79 10.09
C ASP A 131 -4.16 12.84 8.97
N VAL A 132 -4.70 13.10 7.78
CA VAL A 132 -4.41 12.30 6.58
C VAL A 132 -3.36 13.00 5.75
N VAL A 133 -2.27 12.28 5.44
CA VAL A 133 -1.20 12.75 4.57
C VAL A 133 -1.25 11.97 3.27
N PRO A 134 -1.65 12.59 2.14
CA PRO A 134 -1.68 11.94 0.84
C PRO A 134 -0.28 11.83 0.26
N ILE A 135 0.03 10.70 -0.35
CA ILE A 135 1.27 10.43 -1.08
C ILE A 135 0.90 9.90 -2.46
N HIS A 136 1.56 10.40 -3.47
CA HIS A 136 1.45 9.87 -4.82
C HIS A 136 2.71 9.08 -5.19
N PHE A 137 2.54 7.83 -5.61
CA PHE A 137 3.60 6.98 -6.13
C PHE A 137 3.46 6.85 -7.65
N GLY A 138 4.50 7.25 -8.39
CA GLY A 138 4.56 7.11 -9.85
C GLY A 138 4.96 5.70 -10.28
N GLY A 139 4.54 5.31 -11.48
CA GLY A 139 4.92 4.04 -12.09
C GLY A 139 3.72 3.21 -12.54
N GLN A 140 4.04 2.13 -13.23
CA GLN A 140 3.04 1.17 -13.71
C GLN A 140 3.67 -0.21 -13.94
N ASN A 141 2.86 -1.24 -13.84
CA ASN A 141 3.24 -2.61 -14.22
C ASN A 141 3.25 -2.79 -15.74
N SER A 142 3.71 -3.95 -16.20
CA SER A 142 3.76 -4.27 -17.63
C SER A 142 2.37 -4.40 -18.26
N ASP A 143 2.31 -4.24 -19.58
CA ASP A 143 1.09 -4.49 -20.35
C ASP A 143 0.56 -5.93 -20.17
N PHE A 144 1.47 -6.89 -20.03
CA PHE A 144 1.11 -8.28 -19.74
C PHE A 144 0.31 -8.40 -18.45
N PHE A 145 0.75 -7.74 -17.36
CA PHE A 145 0.05 -7.75 -16.10
C PHE A 145 -1.39 -7.25 -16.22
N TYR A 146 -1.59 -6.12 -16.89
CA TYR A 146 -2.92 -5.55 -17.06
C TYR A 146 -3.81 -6.37 -18.00
N ARG A 147 -3.24 -6.93 -19.07
CA ARG A 147 -3.99 -7.82 -19.97
C ARG A 147 -4.45 -9.09 -19.23
N LEU A 148 -3.55 -9.73 -18.49
CA LEU A 148 -3.87 -10.91 -17.69
C LEU A 148 -4.98 -10.60 -16.68
N ALA A 149 -4.88 -9.49 -15.95
CA ALA A 149 -5.90 -9.07 -14.98
C ALA A 149 -7.27 -8.86 -15.63
N ASN A 150 -7.30 -8.27 -16.83
CA ASN A 150 -8.54 -8.04 -17.57
C ASN A 150 -9.13 -9.33 -18.13
N ILE A 151 -8.32 -10.25 -18.64
CA ILE A 151 -8.76 -11.58 -19.11
C ILE A 151 -9.37 -12.37 -17.95
N CYS A 152 -8.67 -12.44 -16.80
CA CYS A 152 -9.18 -13.13 -15.62
C CYS A 152 -10.53 -12.56 -15.17
N LYS A 153 -10.67 -11.24 -15.21
CA LYS A 153 -11.94 -10.57 -14.89
C LYS A 153 -13.05 -10.93 -15.88
N ALA A 154 -12.76 -10.91 -17.18
CA ALA A 154 -13.72 -11.24 -18.23
C ALA A 154 -14.19 -12.71 -18.15
N MET A 155 -13.30 -13.61 -17.75
CA MET A 155 -13.59 -15.03 -17.53
C MET A 155 -14.31 -15.31 -16.19
N GLY A 156 -14.57 -14.30 -15.38
CA GLY A 156 -15.22 -14.46 -14.08
C GLY A 156 -14.36 -15.15 -13.02
N ILE A 157 -13.03 -15.20 -13.21
CA ILE A 157 -12.11 -15.83 -12.27
C ILE A 157 -12.06 -14.98 -11.00
N LYS A 158 -12.55 -15.53 -9.89
CA LYS A 158 -12.60 -14.83 -8.59
C LYS A 158 -11.24 -14.68 -7.94
N PHE A 159 -10.31 -15.58 -8.23
CA PHE A 159 -8.94 -15.51 -7.71
C PHE A 159 -8.10 -14.50 -8.48
N ASN A 160 -7.38 -13.65 -7.77
CA ASN A 160 -6.54 -12.63 -8.40
C ASN A 160 -5.21 -13.23 -8.88
N ILE A 161 -5.25 -13.98 -9.99
CA ILE A 161 -4.07 -14.62 -10.58
C ILE A 161 -2.96 -13.61 -10.89
N ALA A 162 -3.33 -12.40 -11.33
CA ALA A 162 -2.36 -11.34 -11.62
C ALA A 162 -1.50 -10.98 -10.39
N MET A 163 -1.99 -11.23 -9.17
CA MET A 163 -1.21 -11.00 -7.95
C MET A 163 0.03 -11.91 -7.88
N LEU A 164 -0.03 -13.12 -8.45
CA LEU A 164 1.11 -14.03 -8.49
C LEU A 164 2.23 -13.49 -9.41
N CYS A 165 1.88 -12.66 -10.39
CA CYS A 165 2.84 -12.03 -11.29
C CYS A 165 3.55 -10.81 -10.67
N LEU A 166 3.13 -10.35 -9.48
CA LEU A 166 3.73 -9.16 -8.86
C LEU A 166 5.22 -9.33 -8.54
N VAL A 167 5.65 -10.55 -8.23
CA VAL A 167 7.07 -10.84 -8.01
C VAL A 167 7.86 -10.64 -9.31
N ASP A 168 7.35 -11.17 -10.43
CA ASP A 168 7.96 -10.97 -11.75
C ASP A 168 7.95 -9.48 -12.16
N GLU A 169 6.84 -8.77 -11.90
CA GLU A 169 6.78 -7.32 -12.11
C GLU A 169 7.79 -6.55 -11.26
N MET A 170 8.07 -6.99 -10.03
CA MET A 170 9.14 -6.40 -9.20
C MET A 170 10.49 -6.50 -9.91
N TYR A 171 10.85 -7.67 -10.42
CA TYR A 171 12.13 -7.86 -11.12
C TYR A 171 12.22 -7.07 -12.43
N LYS A 172 11.12 -6.89 -13.15
CA LYS A 172 11.06 -6.03 -14.34
C LYS A 172 11.28 -4.54 -14.04
N ASN A 173 11.14 -4.17 -12.78
CA ASN A 173 11.29 -2.79 -12.30
C ASN A 173 12.63 -2.52 -11.61
N VAL A 174 13.57 -3.50 -11.60
CA VAL A 174 14.95 -3.32 -11.15
C VAL A 174 15.63 -2.23 -11.97
N HIS A 175 16.49 -1.43 -11.33
CA HIS A 175 17.21 -0.27 -11.89
C HIS A 175 16.33 0.87 -12.43
N LYS A 176 15.02 0.85 -12.19
CA LYS A 176 14.15 1.97 -12.59
C LYS A 176 14.10 3.06 -11.52
N THR A 177 13.82 4.27 -11.99
CA THR A 177 13.56 5.42 -11.14
C THR A 177 12.05 5.62 -10.99
N PHE A 178 11.60 5.82 -9.76
CA PHE A 178 10.20 6.11 -9.43
C PHE A 178 10.10 7.45 -8.74
N ARG A 179 9.08 8.22 -9.09
CA ARG A 179 8.77 9.50 -8.44
C ARG A 179 7.77 9.27 -7.31
N VAL A 180 8.04 9.90 -6.19
CA VAL A 180 7.14 9.93 -5.02
C VAL A 180 6.90 11.39 -4.70
N SER A 181 5.64 11.79 -4.60
CA SER A 181 5.25 13.16 -4.21
C SER A 181 4.45 13.11 -2.90
N ILE A 182 4.84 13.94 -1.94
CA ILE A 182 4.23 14.03 -0.61
C ILE A 182 3.57 15.39 -0.43
#